data_6dccd0227a71f9c8fe9cf0873b506486
#
_entry.id   6dccd0227a71f9c8fe9cf0873b506486
#
_cell.length_a   1.000
_cell.length_b   1.000
_cell.length_c   1.000
_cell.angle_alpha   90.00
_cell.angle_beta   90.00
_cell.angle_gamma   90.00
#
_symmetry.space_group_name_H-M   'P 1'
#
loop_
_entity.id
_entity.type
_entity.pdbx_description
1 polymer ?
#
loop_
_entity_poly.entity_id
_entity_poly.type
_entity_poly.pdbx_seq_one_letter_code
_entity_poly.pdbx_strand_id
1 'polypeptide(L)'
;DSHVTIMQASASTLSENIEIARFAEHVGVDLIMPSYPLGFYPQHPDEVIGYTSELASATSLGMIVFAMNLWNFTRLHPSGFAPAWLEELVDTVPNIVAIKNEIGDPGVAGLADVFRRFTGRVMVSDPLEMNSPAWTQTFGMGWMGTSNYEYFGAKVPEYFALLQEPGGYDRAMEIYWQLHPARSASGMLMKESNAGTSFVHRLLWKYQGWLQGFNGGALRSPHLRLHDRQMQLLRRAALDSGLALAPGEDAEFFVGRVRA
;
A
#
# COMPACT_ATOMS: atom_id res chain seq x y z
N ASP A 1 19.17 -14.87 -0.98
CA ASP A 1 17.87 -14.19 -1.12
C ASP A 1 18.13 -12.69 -0.89
N SER A 2 17.97 -11.89 -1.95
CA SER A 2 18.09 -10.44 -1.86
C SER A 2 16.73 -9.85 -1.51
N HIS A 3 16.65 -9.11 -0.41
CA HIS A 3 15.48 -8.30 -0.07
C HIS A 3 15.70 -6.89 -0.59
N VAL A 4 14.67 -6.28 -1.16
CA VAL A 4 14.68 -4.86 -1.51
C VAL A 4 14.12 -4.08 -0.33
N THR A 5 14.89 -3.11 0.15
CA THR A 5 14.49 -2.23 1.25
C THR A 5 13.97 -0.90 0.71
N ILE A 6 12.82 -0.45 1.22
CA ILE A 6 12.19 0.80 0.80
C ILE A 6 12.02 1.69 2.02
N MET A 7 12.60 2.90 1.99
CA MET A 7 12.37 3.92 3.01
C MET A 7 11.25 4.86 2.57
N GLN A 8 10.25 5.01 3.40
CA GLN A 8 9.22 6.03 3.17
C GLN A 8 9.66 7.35 3.81
N ALA A 9 9.90 8.36 2.99
CA ALA A 9 10.16 9.72 3.45
C ALA A 9 8.82 10.41 3.74
N SER A 10 8.50 10.61 5.03
CA SER A 10 7.19 11.09 5.49
C SER A 10 7.29 12.13 6.61
N ALA A 11 8.28 13.02 6.52
CA ALA A 11 8.42 14.15 7.41
C ALA A 11 7.51 15.34 7.03
N SER A 12 7.48 16.36 7.87
CA SER A 12 6.58 17.51 7.72
C SER A 12 7.06 18.56 6.72
N THR A 13 8.34 18.51 6.33
CA THR A 13 8.95 19.46 5.39
C THR A 13 9.76 18.74 4.31
N LEU A 14 9.98 19.42 3.19
CA LEU A 14 10.83 18.90 2.12
C LEU A 14 12.29 18.72 2.61
N SER A 15 12.82 19.66 3.38
CA SER A 15 14.20 19.57 3.90
C SER A 15 14.41 18.34 4.79
N GLU A 16 13.45 18.04 5.68
CA GLU A 16 13.50 16.82 6.50
C GLU A 16 13.39 15.54 5.63
N ASN A 17 12.57 15.56 4.59
CA ASN A 17 12.47 14.42 3.66
C ASN A 17 13.76 14.23 2.85
N ILE A 18 14.45 15.30 2.50
CA ILE A 18 15.79 15.25 1.89
C ILE A 18 16.82 14.66 2.86
N GLU A 19 16.79 15.04 4.13
CA GLU A 19 17.66 14.44 5.15
C GLU A 19 17.39 12.93 5.32
N ILE A 20 16.11 12.53 5.32
CA ILE A 20 15.73 11.11 5.36
C ILE A 20 16.26 10.38 4.11
N ALA A 21 16.15 10.97 2.93
CA ALA A 21 16.64 10.35 1.69
C ALA A 21 18.16 10.15 1.73
N ARG A 22 18.92 11.15 2.15
CA ARG A 22 20.39 11.05 2.33
C ARG A 22 20.80 10.06 3.39
N PHE A 23 20.06 10.02 4.50
CA PHE A 23 20.29 9.01 5.54
C PHE A 23 20.00 7.60 5.03
N ALA A 24 18.89 7.40 4.32
CA ALA A 24 18.54 6.12 3.72
C ALA A 24 19.64 5.61 2.77
N GLU A 25 20.17 6.49 1.92
CA GLU A 25 21.29 6.19 1.04
C GLU A 25 22.55 5.82 1.84
N HIS A 26 22.87 6.57 2.88
CA HIS A 26 24.03 6.32 3.74
C HIS A 26 24.01 4.95 4.44
N VAL A 27 22.81 4.49 4.85
CA VAL A 27 22.66 3.20 5.55
C VAL A 27 22.38 2.03 4.62
N GLY A 28 22.39 2.24 3.29
CA GLY A 28 22.28 1.19 2.28
C GLY A 28 20.85 0.73 2.01
N VAL A 29 19.86 1.62 2.13
CA VAL A 29 18.50 1.38 1.63
C VAL A 29 18.51 1.38 0.10
N ASP A 30 17.69 0.55 -0.54
CA ASP A 30 17.69 0.41 -1.98
C ASP A 30 16.83 1.47 -2.70
N LEU A 31 15.66 1.78 -2.12
CA LEU A 31 14.67 2.66 -2.75
C LEU A 31 14.08 3.65 -1.75
N ILE A 32 13.64 4.79 -2.26
CA ILE A 32 12.90 5.79 -1.48
C ILE A 32 11.49 5.99 -2.05
N MET A 33 10.51 6.15 -1.18
CA MET A 33 9.12 6.46 -1.53
C MET A 33 8.67 7.72 -0.80
N PRO A 34 8.47 8.85 -1.48
CA PRO A 34 8.03 10.09 -0.86
C PRO A 34 6.57 10.02 -0.41
N SER A 35 6.30 10.62 0.74
CA SER A 35 4.98 11.05 1.18
C SER A 35 4.94 12.57 1.16
N TYR A 36 3.95 13.15 0.52
CA TYR A 36 3.81 14.60 0.56
C TYR A 36 3.32 15.03 1.95
N PRO A 37 3.93 16.08 2.54
CA PRO A 37 3.53 16.55 3.86
C PRO A 37 2.05 16.95 3.91
N LEU A 38 1.38 16.67 5.03
CA LEU A 38 -0.05 17.05 5.20
C LEU A 38 -0.28 18.56 5.08
N GLY A 39 0.74 19.36 5.39
CA GLY A 39 0.73 20.82 5.24
C GLY A 39 1.09 21.31 3.84
N PHE A 40 1.48 20.41 2.93
CA PHE A 40 1.81 20.76 1.56
C PHE A 40 0.51 21.04 0.79
N TYR A 41 0.32 22.29 0.40
CA TYR A 41 -0.87 22.76 -0.27
C TYR A 41 -0.51 23.44 -1.60
N PRO A 42 -0.06 22.69 -2.62
CA PRO A 42 0.34 23.24 -3.90
C PRO A 42 -0.84 23.93 -4.61
N GLN A 43 -0.58 25.07 -5.25
CA GLN A 43 -1.57 25.80 -6.03
C GLN A 43 -1.55 25.38 -7.51
N HIS A 44 -0.40 24.87 -7.97
CA HIS A 44 -0.17 24.45 -9.34
C HIS A 44 0.49 23.06 -9.40
N PRO A 45 0.28 22.30 -10.49
CA PRO A 45 0.96 21.02 -10.72
C PRO A 45 2.48 21.11 -10.62
N ASP A 46 3.08 22.19 -11.12
CA ASP A 46 4.53 22.41 -11.13
C ASP A 46 5.16 22.36 -9.73
N GLU A 47 4.38 22.72 -8.69
CA GLU A 47 4.86 22.64 -7.31
C GLU A 47 4.96 21.18 -6.83
N VAL A 48 4.06 20.30 -7.31
CA VAL A 48 4.12 18.85 -7.01
C VAL A 48 5.30 18.23 -7.74
N ILE A 49 5.49 18.60 -9.01
CA ILE A 49 6.60 18.14 -9.84
C ILE A 49 7.93 18.65 -9.25
N GLY A 50 8.00 19.94 -8.91
CA GLY A 50 9.17 20.56 -8.30
C GLY A 50 9.56 19.90 -6.98
N TYR A 51 8.61 19.68 -6.07
CA TYR A 51 8.84 18.96 -4.81
C TYR A 51 9.45 17.57 -5.06
N THR A 52 8.85 16.82 -5.98
CA THR A 52 9.28 15.45 -6.27
C THR A 52 10.67 15.43 -6.90
N SER A 53 10.92 16.34 -7.85
CA SER A 53 12.21 16.47 -8.54
C SER A 53 13.33 16.90 -7.60
N GLU A 54 13.07 17.84 -6.68
CA GLU A 54 14.04 18.29 -5.70
C GLU A 54 14.43 17.17 -4.72
N LEU A 55 13.44 16.44 -4.21
CA LEU A 55 13.70 15.28 -3.36
C LEU A 55 14.49 14.20 -4.10
N ALA A 56 14.10 13.88 -5.34
CA ALA A 56 14.77 12.90 -6.17
C ALA A 56 16.23 13.27 -6.44
N SER A 57 16.51 14.57 -6.70
CA SER A 57 17.85 15.07 -6.97
C SER A 57 18.77 15.06 -5.76
N ALA A 58 18.23 14.90 -4.55
CA ALA A 58 18.99 14.91 -3.29
C ALA A 58 19.65 13.56 -2.95
N THR A 59 19.34 12.49 -3.70
CA THR A 59 19.82 11.12 -3.48
C THR A 59 20.03 10.40 -4.80
N SER A 60 20.87 9.37 -4.82
CA SER A 60 21.04 8.46 -5.95
C SER A 60 20.10 7.23 -5.87
N LEU A 61 19.32 7.09 -4.80
CA LEU A 61 18.38 5.99 -4.65
C LEU A 61 17.31 6.02 -5.74
N GLY A 62 16.88 4.82 -6.17
CA GLY A 62 15.70 4.70 -7.00
C GLY A 62 14.45 5.21 -6.26
N MET A 63 13.64 6.01 -6.94
CA MET A 63 12.44 6.60 -6.35
C MET A 63 11.16 5.94 -6.85
N ILE A 64 10.26 5.65 -5.90
CA ILE A 64 8.91 5.18 -6.18
C ILE A 64 7.95 6.36 -6.02
N VAL A 65 7.38 6.87 -7.10
CA VAL A 65 6.33 7.89 -7.00
C VAL A 65 5.07 7.25 -6.42
N PHE A 66 4.57 7.80 -5.32
CA PHE A 66 3.38 7.28 -4.65
C PHE A 66 2.18 8.19 -4.94
N ALA A 67 1.38 7.80 -5.90
CA ALA A 67 0.16 8.51 -6.29
C ALA A 67 -1.02 7.99 -5.46
N MET A 68 -1.53 8.79 -4.52
CA MET A 68 -2.66 8.42 -3.66
C MET A 68 -3.55 9.61 -3.30
N ASN A 69 -4.83 9.32 -3.02
CA ASN A 69 -5.85 10.34 -2.73
C ASN A 69 -5.59 11.15 -1.45
N LEU A 70 -4.85 10.62 -0.49
CA LEU A 70 -4.57 11.31 0.78
C LEU A 70 -3.70 12.56 0.62
N TRP A 71 -3.01 12.72 -0.51
CA TRP A 71 -2.23 13.93 -0.80
C TRP A 71 -3.10 15.15 -1.12
N ASN A 72 -4.43 14.97 -1.29
CA ASN A 72 -5.40 16.03 -1.54
C ASN A 72 -5.12 16.86 -2.81
N PHE A 73 -4.57 16.22 -3.85
CA PHE A 73 -4.32 16.87 -5.13
C PHE A 73 -5.54 16.83 -6.08
N THR A 74 -6.66 16.22 -5.65
CA THR A 74 -7.92 16.20 -6.44
C THR A 74 -8.48 17.57 -6.74
N ARG A 75 -8.12 18.59 -5.96
CA ARG A 75 -8.43 20.00 -6.25
C ARG A 75 -7.63 20.58 -7.42
N LEU A 76 -6.49 19.98 -7.78
CA LEU A 76 -5.69 20.36 -8.96
C LEU A 76 -6.07 19.54 -10.19
N HIS A 77 -6.41 18.26 -9.98
CA HIS A 77 -6.83 17.35 -11.04
C HIS A 77 -7.71 16.24 -10.49
N PRO A 78 -8.82 15.87 -11.16
CA PRO A 78 -9.77 14.86 -10.65
C PRO A 78 -9.13 13.50 -10.31
N SER A 79 -8.10 13.08 -11.04
CA SER A 79 -7.37 11.84 -10.74
C SER A 79 -6.48 11.93 -9.49
N GLY A 80 -6.39 13.09 -8.85
CA GLY A 80 -5.50 13.31 -7.70
C GLY A 80 -4.02 13.39 -8.04
N PHE A 81 -3.56 12.68 -9.05
CA PHE A 81 -2.20 12.73 -9.59
C PHE A 81 -2.28 12.47 -11.10
N ALA A 82 -2.28 13.53 -11.90
CA ALA A 82 -2.54 13.40 -13.32
C ALA A 82 -1.48 12.54 -14.05
N PRO A 83 -1.90 11.69 -15.01
CA PRO A 83 -0.94 10.94 -15.83
C PRO A 83 0.11 11.81 -16.50
N ALA A 84 -0.25 13.04 -16.89
CA ALA A 84 0.69 13.99 -17.47
C ALA A 84 1.81 14.41 -16.50
N TRP A 85 1.52 14.55 -15.20
CA TRP A 85 2.55 14.86 -14.20
C TRP A 85 3.49 13.68 -13.98
N LEU A 86 2.94 12.46 -14.00
CA LEU A 86 3.75 11.23 -13.92
C LEU A 86 4.65 11.12 -15.16
N GLU A 87 4.15 11.49 -16.34
CA GLU A 87 4.92 11.47 -17.58
C GLU A 87 6.08 12.45 -17.52
N GLU A 88 5.84 13.69 -17.12
CA GLU A 88 6.88 14.70 -16.95
C GLU A 88 7.94 14.25 -15.92
N LEU A 89 7.51 13.71 -14.78
CA LEU A 89 8.43 13.20 -13.76
C LEU A 89 9.28 12.04 -14.29
N VAL A 90 8.69 11.07 -14.98
CA VAL A 90 9.42 9.92 -15.54
C VAL A 90 10.36 10.35 -16.66
N ASP A 91 10.02 11.39 -17.43
CA ASP A 91 10.85 11.91 -18.51
C ASP A 91 12.01 12.78 -18.02
N THR A 92 11.83 13.50 -16.90
CA THR A 92 12.79 14.50 -16.44
C THR A 92 13.61 14.08 -15.23
N VAL A 93 13.16 13.08 -14.46
CA VAL A 93 13.78 12.62 -13.21
C VAL A 93 14.32 11.21 -13.40
N PRO A 94 15.62 11.02 -13.65
CA PRO A 94 16.19 9.75 -14.12
C PRO A 94 16.16 8.62 -13.09
N ASN A 95 16.05 8.93 -11.80
CA ASN A 95 16.00 7.93 -10.74
C ASN A 95 14.57 7.53 -10.32
N ILE A 96 13.53 7.97 -11.02
CA ILE A 96 12.19 7.39 -10.87
C ILE A 96 12.18 6.01 -11.53
N VAL A 97 11.99 4.97 -10.71
CA VAL A 97 12.03 3.57 -11.14
C VAL A 97 10.66 2.88 -11.05
N ALA A 98 9.74 3.44 -10.27
CA ALA A 98 8.42 2.86 -10.09
C ALA A 98 7.33 3.89 -9.78
N ILE A 99 6.08 3.52 -10.07
CA ILE A 99 4.87 4.25 -9.71
C ILE A 99 4.00 3.30 -8.88
N LYS A 100 3.77 3.66 -7.62
CA LYS A 100 2.75 3.03 -6.78
C LYS A 100 1.47 3.85 -6.92
N ASN A 101 0.48 3.30 -7.63
CA ASN A 101 -0.71 4.03 -8.05
C ASN A 101 -1.96 3.55 -7.31
N GLU A 102 -2.46 4.36 -6.36
CA GLU A 102 -3.71 4.11 -5.62
C GLU A 102 -4.86 4.99 -6.12
N ILE A 103 -4.66 5.69 -7.22
CA ILE A 103 -5.63 6.61 -7.77
C ILE A 103 -5.89 6.31 -9.24
N GLY A 104 -6.99 6.82 -9.70
CA GLY A 104 -7.35 6.79 -11.11
C GLY A 104 -8.71 7.47 -11.28
N ASP A 105 -8.83 8.28 -12.29
CA ASP A 105 -10.09 8.86 -12.68
C ASP A 105 -10.26 8.65 -14.20
N PRO A 106 -11.32 7.99 -14.61
CA PRO A 106 -12.41 7.45 -13.81
C PRO A 106 -12.11 6.02 -13.29
N GLY A 107 -11.70 5.90 -12.04
CA GLY A 107 -11.56 4.60 -11.37
C GLY A 107 -10.64 3.61 -12.09
N VAL A 108 -11.14 2.41 -12.37
CA VAL A 108 -10.36 1.33 -13.02
C VAL A 108 -9.81 1.74 -14.39
N ALA A 109 -10.54 2.52 -15.18
CA ALA A 109 -10.06 2.99 -16.48
C ALA A 109 -8.85 3.93 -16.34
N GLY A 110 -8.83 4.79 -15.32
CA GLY A 110 -7.69 5.63 -15.03
C GLY A 110 -6.46 4.84 -14.56
N LEU A 111 -6.65 3.80 -13.73
CA LEU A 111 -5.58 2.87 -13.35
C LEU A 111 -5.01 2.15 -14.58
N ALA A 112 -5.87 1.64 -15.47
CA ALA A 112 -5.46 0.99 -16.71
C ALA A 112 -4.66 1.94 -17.62
N ASP A 113 -5.02 3.23 -17.69
CA ASP A 113 -4.28 4.22 -18.48
C ASP A 113 -2.86 4.43 -17.95
N VAL A 114 -2.68 4.46 -16.63
CA VAL A 114 -1.34 4.54 -16.03
C VAL A 114 -0.52 3.28 -16.37
N PHE A 115 -1.06 2.09 -16.23
CA PHE A 115 -0.38 0.87 -16.66
C PHE A 115 0.00 0.92 -18.14
N ARG A 116 -0.94 1.27 -19.02
CA ARG A 116 -0.73 1.36 -20.47
C ARG A 116 0.40 2.34 -20.84
N ARG A 117 0.49 3.47 -20.15
CA ARG A 117 1.49 4.52 -20.46
C ARG A 117 2.88 4.17 -19.95
N PHE A 118 2.96 3.54 -18.79
CA PHE A 118 4.23 3.44 -18.06
C PHE A 118 4.82 2.03 -18.02
N THR A 119 4.03 0.97 -18.30
CA THR A 119 4.58 -0.38 -18.42
C THR A 119 5.68 -0.43 -19.50
N GLY A 120 6.84 -0.97 -19.13
CA GLY A 120 8.03 -0.99 -19.99
C GLY A 120 8.94 0.24 -19.89
N ARG A 121 8.51 1.30 -19.20
CA ARG A 121 9.32 2.47 -18.87
C ARG A 121 9.79 2.44 -17.41
N VAL A 122 8.85 2.28 -16.52
CA VAL A 122 9.06 2.10 -15.07
C VAL A 122 8.12 1.00 -14.56
N MET A 123 8.40 0.48 -13.37
CA MET A 123 7.52 -0.49 -12.73
C MET A 123 6.23 0.21 -12.26
N VAL A 124 5.06 -0.34 -12.58
CA VAL A 124 3.77 0.16 -12.12
C VAL A 124 3.14 -0.86 -11.16
N SER A 125 2.63 -0.39 -10.04
CA SER A 125 1.93 -1.21 -9.04
C SER A 125 0.59 -0.58 -8.66
N ASP A 126 -0.44 -1.42 -8.61
CA ASP A 126 -1.64 -1.16 -7.83
C ASP A 126 -1.46 -1.88 -6.47
N PRO A 127 -1.45 -1.16 -5.35
CA PRO A 127 -1.24 -1.76 -4.04
C PRO A 127 -2.48 -2.49 -3.49
N LEU A 128 -3.62 -2.39 -4.16
CA LEU A 128 -4.81 -3.13 -3.77
C LEU A 128 -4.67 -4.60 -4.19
N GLU A 129 -4.30 -5.43 -3.25
CA GLU A 129 -4.02 -6.85 -3.42
C GLU A 129 -5.09 -7.55 -4.26
N MET A 130 -6.36 -7.23 -4.04
CA MET A 130 -7.48 -7.85 -4.75
C MET A 130 -7.51 -7.60 -6.26
N ASN A 131 -6.82 -6.59 -6.75
CA ASN A 131 -6.75 -6.26 -8.17
C ASN A 131 -5.58 -6.95 -8.88
N SER A 132 -4.65 -7.54 -8.12
CA SER A 132 -3.39 -8.07 -8.67
C SER A 132 -3.58 -9.12 -9.78
N PRO A 133 -4.56 -10.06 -9.74
CA PRO A 133 -4.75 -11.00 -10.84
C PRO A 133 -5.03 -10.30 -12.17
N ALA A 134 -5.91 -9.28 -12.16
CA ALA A 134 -6.28 -8.55 -13.38
C ALA A 134 -5.08 -7.79 -13.97
N TRP A 135 -4.32 -7.07 -13.13
CA TRP A 135 -3.20 -6.28 -13.60
C TRP A 135 -1.99 -7.12 -14.01
N THR A 136 -1.75 -8.25 -13.35
CA THR A 136 -0.71 -9.19 -13.76
C THR A 136 -1.03 -9.80 -15.13
N GLN A 137 -2.27 -10.25 -15.33
CA GLN A 137 -2.69 -10.84 -16.60
C GLN A 137 -2.72 -9.82 -17.75
N THR A 138 -3.14 -8.59 -17.49
CA THR A 138 -3.34 -7.58 -18.56
C THR A 138 -2.06 -6.83 -18.89
N PHE A 139 -1.26 -6.48 -17.88
CA PHE A 139 -0.11 -5.58 -18.04
C PHE A 139 1.21 -6.15 -17.49
N GLY A 140 1.22 -7.39 -17.01
CA GLY A 140 2.43 -7.99 -16.45
C GLY A 140 2.90 -7.30 -15.16
N MET A 141 1.98 -6.88 -14.28
CA MET A 141 2.35 -6.28 -13.00
C MET A 141 3.25 -7.22 -12.20
N GLY A 142 4.54 -6.88 -12.06
CA GLY A 142 5.54 -7.70 -11.39
C GLY A 142 5.82 -7.33 -9.93
N TRP A 143 5.18 -6.27 -9.43
CA TRP A 143 5.32 -5.80 -8.06
C TRP A 143 3.97 -5.38 -7.49
N MET A 144 3.66 -5.87 -6.29
CA MET A 144 2.46 -5.51 -5.56
C MET A 144 2.86 -4.75 -4.28
N GLY A 145 2.87 -3.42 -4.37
CA GLY A 145 3.35 -2.50 -3.34
C GLY A 145 2.36 -2.27 -2.19
N THR A 146 1.69 -3.32 -1.72
CA THR A 146 0.76 -3.21 -0.59
C THR A 146 1.44 -3.39 0.75
N SER A 147 0.83 -2.88 1.81
CA SER A 147 1.34 -2.95 3.18
C SER A 147 0.38 -3.64 4.17
N ASN A 148 -0.71 -4.24 3.69
CA ASN A 148 -1.80 -4.70 4.55
C ASN A 148 -2.28 -6.11 4.21
N TYR A 149 -1.44 -6.96 3.66
CA TYR A 149 -1.79 -8.34 3.34
C TYR A 149 -1.17 -9.36 4.30
N GLU A 150 -0.30 -8.94 5.20
CA GLU A 150 0.34 -9.79 6.21
C GLU A 150 -0.66 -10.52 7.09
N TYR A 151 -1.87 -10.00 7.23
CA TYR A 151 -2.96 -10.66 7.95
C TYR A 151 -3.59 -11.85 7.20
N PHE A 152 -3.19 -12.09 5.94
CA PHE A 152 -3.49 -13.32 5.20
C PHE A 152 -2.35 -14.36 5.31
N GLY A 153 -1.38 -14.15 6.20
CA GLY A 153 -0.19 -14.99 6.31
C GLY A 153 0.61 -14.98 5.02
N ALA A 154 1.15 -16.14 4.63
CA ALA A 154 1.93 -16.29 3.41
C ALA A 154 1.08 -16.45 2.13
N LYS A 155 -0.25 -16.44 2.22
CA LYS A 155 -1.14 -16.77 1.09
C LYS A 155 -1.08 -15.74 -0.05
N VAL A 156 -0.92 -14.46 0.28
CA VAL A 156 -0.82 -13.41 -0.74
C VAL A 156 0.50 -13.48 -1.51
N PRO A 157 1.67 -13.55 -0.88
CA PRO A 157 2.92 -13.84 -1.59
C PRO A 157 2.87 -15.13 -2.42
N GLU A 158 2.25 -16.21 -1.89
CA GLU A 158 2.11 -17.49 -2.58
C GLU A 158 1.35 -17.35 -3.90
N TYR A 159 0.14 -16.80 -3.87
CA TYR A 159 -0.63 -16.67 -5.11
C TYR A 159 -0.04 -15.62 -6.05
N PHE A 160 0.57 -14.55 -5.53
CA PHE A 160 1.21 -13.55 -6.38
C PHE A 160 2.44 -14.12 -7.12
N ALA A 161 3.23 -14.97 -6.47
CA ALA A 161 4.31 -15.70 -7.11
C ALA A 161 3.78 -16.61 -8.23
N LEU A 162 2.68 -17.37 -7.97
CA LEU A 162 2.03 -18.21 -8.98
C LEU A 162 1.52 -17.41 -10.17
N LEU A 163 1.03 -16.17 -9.98
CA LEU A 163 0.63 -15.30 -11.09
C LEU A 163 1.81 -14.92 -12.01
N GLN A 164 3.05 -14.97 -11.52
CA GLN A 164 4.26 -14.70 -12.31
C GLN A 164 4.77 -15.96 -13.04
N GLU A 165 4.28 -17.16 -12.70
CA GLU A 165 4.70 -18.41 -13.28
C GLU A 165 3.88 -18.76 -14.53
N PRO A 166 4.50 -19.25 -15.62
CA PRO A 166 3.75 -19.78 -16.76
C PRO A 166 2.83 -20.93 -16.33
N GLY A 167 1.53 -20.79 -16.57
CA GLY A 167 0.53 -21.79 -16.19
C GLY A 167 0.13 -21.79 -14.70
N GLY A 168 0.63 -20.87 -13.90
CA GLY A 168 0.30 -20.79 -12.48
C GLY A 168 -1.05 -20.13 -12.15
N TYR A 169 -1.72 -19.54 -13.16
CA TYR A 169 -2.92 -18.73 -12.97
C TYR A 169 -4.05 -19.45 -12.24
N ASP A 170 -4.42 -20.65 -12.65
CA ASP A 170 -5.55 -21.38 -12.05
C ASP A 170 -5.30 -21.66 -10.57
N ARG A 171 -4.10 -22.11 -10.22
CA ARG A 171 -3.69 -22.32 -8.83
C ARG A 171 -3.65 -21.01 -8.03
N ALA A 172 -3.18 -19.93 -8.63
CA ALA A 172 -3.22 -18.61 -8.01
C ALA A 172 -4.65 -18.20 -7.69
N MET A 173 -5.59 -18.43 -8.62
CA MET A 173 -7.00 -18.09 -8.44
C MET A 173 -7.70 -18.96 -7.39
N GLU A 174 -7.30 -20.21 -7.19
CA GLU A 174 -7.78 -21.05 -6.09
C GLU A 174 -7.46 -20.40 -4.74
N ILE A 175 -6.20 -19.99 -4.52
CA ILE A 175 -5.78 -19.31 -3.30
C ILE A 175 -6.46 -17.94 -3.17
N TYR A 176 -6.51 -17.18 -4.25
CA TYR A 176 -7.17 -15.87 -4.30
C TYR A 176 -8.63 -15.95 -3.82
N TRP A 177 -9.40 -16.91 -4.33
CA TRP A 177 -10.81 -17.09 -3.92
C TRP A 177 -10.96 -17.72 -2.55
N GLN A 178 -10.02 -18.55 -2.12
CA GLN A 178 -9.97 -19.04 -0.74
C GLN A 178 -9.93 -17.88 0.28
N LEU A 179 -9.22 -16.80 -0.03
CA LEU A 179 -9.11 -15.62 0.83
C LEU A 179 -10.34 -14.70 0.79
N HIS A 180 -11.32 -14.96 -0.06
CA HIS A 180 -12.46 -14.08 -0.26
C HIS A 180 -13.27 -13.78 1.01
N PRO A 181 -13.57 -14.73 1.91
CA PRO A 181 -14.29 -14.44 3.16
C PRO A 181 -13.58 -13.41 4.03
N ALA A 182 -12.27 -13.57 4.24
CA ALA A 182 -11.46 -12.63 5.04
C ALA A 182 -11.37 -11.25 4.37
N ARG A 183 -11.20 -11.21 3.05
CA ARG A 183 -11.18 -9.97 2.25
C ARG A 183 -12.51 -9.23 2.32
N SER A 184 -13.63 -9.94 2.20
CA SER A 184 -14.98 -9.37 2.26
C SER A 184 -15.30 -8.81 3.65
N ALA A 185 -14.97 -9.54 4.71
CA ALA A 185 -15.19 -9.09 6.08
C ALA A 185 -14.37 -7.83 6.40
N SER A 186 -13.09 -7.82 6.01
CA SER A 186 -12.22 -6.65 6.17
C SER A 186 -12.77 -5.44 5.41
N GLY A 187 -13.13 -5.62 4.13
CA GLY A 187 -13.67 -4.56 3.29
C GLY A 187 -15.00 -3.99 3.80
N MET A 188 -15.88 -4.84 4.33
CA MET A 188 -17.15 -4.40 4.92
C MET A 188 -16.91 -3.54 6.17
N LEU A 189 -16.07 -4.00 7.10
CA LEU A 189 -15.76 -3.26 8.33
C LEU A 189 -14.99 -1.96 8.04
N MET A 190 -14.13 -1.93 7.03
CA MET A 190 -13.46 -0.72 6.57
C MET A 190 -14.46 0.32 6.04
N LYS A 191 -15.46 -0.11 5.25
CA LYS A 191 -16.52 0.79 4.77
C LYS A 191 -17.37 1.34 5.90
N GLU A 192 -17.75 0.52 6.88
CA GLU A 192 -18.47 0.96 8.07
C GLU A 192 -17.69 2.02 8.84
N SER A 193 -16.37 1.81 8.99
CA SER A 193 -15.50 2.73 9.75
C SER A 193 -15.18 4.02 9.02
N ASN A 194 -15.18 3.99 7.68
CA ASN A 194 -14.81 5.12 6.83
C ASN A 194 -16.01 5.95 6.34
N ALA A 195 -17.24 5.59 6.72
CA ALA A 195 -18.42 6.29 6.26
C ALA A 195 -18.35 7.81 6.57
N GLY A 196 -18.21 8.61 5.53
CA GLY A 196 -18.14 10.07 5.62
C GLY A 196 -16.79 10.64 6.11
N THR A 197 -15.76 9.84 6.30
CA THR A 197 -14.42 10.27 6.70
C THR A 197 -13.35 9.56 5.88
N SER A 198 -12.19 10.18 5.71
CA SER A 198 -11.01 9.52 5.12
C SER A 198 -10.23 8.70 6.15
N PHE A 199 -10.90 8.20 7.16
CA PHE A 199 -10.29 7.53 8.29
C PHE A 199 -10.12 6.04 8.03
N VAL A 200 -8.91 5.55 8.18
CA VAL A 200 -8.56 4.13 8.07
C VAL A 200 -8.53 3.49 9.45
N HIS A 201 -9.38 2.50 9.68
CA HIS A 201 -9.47 1.81 10.97
C HIS A 201 -8.30 0.85 11.16
N ARG A 202 -7.12 1.38 11.48
CA ARG A 202 -5.86 0.61 11.61
C ARG A 202 -5.92 -0.50 12.65
N LEU A 203 -6.83 -0.40 13.62
CA LEU A 203 -7.00 -1.43 14.64
C LEU A 203 -7.58 -2.73 14.06
N LEU A 204 -8.41 -2.65 13.00
CA LEU A 204 -8.86 -3.83 12.25
C LEU A 204 -7.68 -4.60 11.68
N TRP A 205 -6.76 -3.91 11.00
CA TRP A 205 -5.57 -4.53 10.44
C TRP A 205 -4.67 -5.11 11.53
N LYS A 206 -4.46 -4.36 12.60
CA LYS A 206 -3.64 -4.82 13.73
C LYS A 206 -4.21 -6.08 14.38
N TYR A 207 -5.54 -6.17 14.51
CA TYR A 207 -6.19 -7.37 15.02
C TYR A 207 -6.06 -8.56 14.05
N GLN A 208 -6.25 -8.34 12.76
CA GLN A 208 -6.05 -9.38 11.76
C GLN A 208 -4.59 -9.88 11.76
N GLY A 209 -3.62 -8.98 11.87
CA GLY A 209 -2.21 -9.36 12.06
C GLY A 209 -1.98 -10.15 13.35
N TRP A 210 -2.64 -9.76 14.47
CA TRP A 210 -2.55 -10.50 15.72
C TRP A 210 -3.09 -11.94 15.57
N LEU A 211 -4.13 -12.15 14.79
CA LEU A 211 -4.61 -13.50 14.46
C LEU A 211 -3.55 -14.34 13.71
N GLN A 212 -2.61 -13.70 13.02
CA GLN A 212 -1.49 -14.34 12.32
C GLN A 212 -0.19 -14.40 13.17
N GLY A 213 -0.25 -14.05 14.47
CA GLY A 213 0.88 -14.15 15.38
C GLY A 213 1.66 -12.86 15.64
N PHE A 214 1.28 -11.74 15.05
CA PHE A 214 1.86 -10.42 15.37
C PHE A 214 1.52 -10.01 16.80
N ASN A 215 2.28 -9.05 17.34
CA ASN A 215 2.18 -8.71 18.76
C ASN A 215 0.78 -8.28 19.23
N GLY A 216 0.04 -7.50 18.45
CA GLY A 216 -1.19 -6.86 18.91
C GLY A 216 -0.91 -5.65 19.82
N GLY A 217 -1.71 -5.47 20.85
CA GLY A 217 -1.67 -4.32 21.76
C GLY A 217 -2.52 -3.15 21.29
N ALA A 218 -2.84 -2.22 22.20
CA ALA A 218 -3.65 -1.06 21.91
C ALA A 218 -2.96 -0.08 20.94
N LEU A 219 -3.74 0.71 20.24
CA LEU A 219 -3.28 1.92 19.56
C LEU A 219 -3.28 3.10 20.52
N ARG A 220 -2.59 4.17 20.12
CA ARG A 220 -2.68 5.45 20.82
C ARG A 220 -4.09 6.04 20.69
N SER A 221 -4.51 6.79 21.70
CA SER A 221 -5.77 7.54 21.65
C SER A 221 -5.87 8.37 20.35
N PRO A 222 -7.08 8.47 19.74
CA PRO A 222 -8.39 8.01 20.21
C PRO A 222 -8.76 6.57 19.77
N HIS A 223 -7.93 5.83 19.06
CA HIS A 223 -8.23 4.52 18.48
C HIS A 223 -7.94 3.39 19.45
N LEU A 224 -8.80 3.18 20.43
CA LEU A 224 -8.49 2.29 21.54
C LEU A 224 -9.15 0.92 21.48
N ARG A 225 -10.23 0.74 20.75
CA ARG A 225 -11.03 -0.48 20.79
C ARG A 225 -11.56 -0.97 19.45
N LEU A 226 -11.68 -2.26 19.35
CA LEU A 226 -12.61 -2.97 18.47
C LEU A 226 -13.76 -3.51 19.31
N HIS A 227 -14.95 -3.60 18.72
CA HIS A 227 -16.07 -4.27 19.33
C HIS A 227 -15.92 -5.79 19.17
N ASP A 228 -16.40 -6.55 20.14
CA ASP A 228 -16.36 -8.02 20.11
C ASP A 228 -16.95 -8.58 18.82
N ARG A 229 -18.06 -7.99 18.34
CA ARG A 229 -18.66 -8.38 17.05
C ARG A 229 -17.71 -8.23 15.87
N GLN A 230 -16.89 -7.18 15.84
CA GLN A 230 -15.90 -6.96 14.76
C GLN A 230 -14.79 -8.00 14.85
N MET A 231 -14.27 -8.25 16.04
CA MET A 231 -13.23 -9.25 16.26
C MET A 231 -13.73 -10.67 15.91
N GLN A 232 -14.92 -11.05 16.36
CA GLN A 232 -15.53 -12.34 16.05
C GLN A 232 -15.77 -12.52 14.54
N LEU A 233 -16.23 -11.48 13.86
CA LEU A 233 -16.42 -11.50 12.39
C LEU A 233 -15.10 -11.75 11.67
N LEU A 234 -14.05 -11.00 12.02
CA LEU A 234 -12.73 -11.14 11.39
C LEU A 234 -12.11 -12.51 11.68
N ARG A 235 -12.21 -12.99 12.92
CA ARG A 235 -11.74 -14.32 13.31
C ARG A 235 -12.46 -15.42 12.52
N ARG A 236 -13.78 -15.35 12.44
CA ARG A 236 -14.57 -16.31 11.69
C ARG A 236 -14.22 -16.30 10.21
N ALA A 237 -14.13 -15.12 9.63
CA ALA A 237 -13.78 -14.96 8.21
C ALA A 237 -12.37 -15.47 7.89
N ALA A 238 -11.42 -15.30 8.80
CA ALA A 238 -10.08 -15.88 8.66
C ALA A 238 -10.11 -17.41 8.67
N LEU A 239 -10.87 -18.02 9.58
CA LEU A 239 -11.09 -19.49 9.60
C LEU A 239 -11.78 -19.99 8.33
N ASP A 240 -12.83 -19.31 7.89
CA ASP A 240 -13.57 -19.64 6.65
C ASP A 240 -12.67 -19.50 5.39
N SER A 241 -11.62 -18.71 5.48
CA SER A 241 -10.56 -18.59 4.46
C SER A 241 -9.45 -19.64 4.60
N GLY A 242 -9.59 -20.59 5.51
CA GLY A 242 -8.58 -21.63 5.75
C GLY A 242 -7.26 -21.13 6.33
N LEU A 243 -7.26 -19.94 6.96
CA LEU A 243 -6.07 -19.41 7.61
C LEU A 243 -5.83 -20.08 8.96
N ALA A 244 -4.61 -20.52 9.21
CA ALA A 244 -4.19 -20.97 10.53
C ALA A 244 -4.08 -19.76 11.46
N LEU A 245 -4.79 -19.80 12.59
CA LEU A 245 -4.74 -18.71 13.56
C LEU A 245 -3.71 -19.00 14.64
N ALA A 246 -2.98 -17.97 15.03
CA ALA A 246 -2.11 -18.02 16.18
C ALA A 246 -2.95 -18.16 17.47
N PRO A 247 -2.44 -18.85 18.50
CA PRO A 247 -3.15 -19.01 19.77
C PRO A 247 -3.37 -17.67 20.49
N GLY A 248 -4.41 -17.59 21.28
CA GLY A 248 -4.77 -16.45 22.12
C GLY A 248 -6.25 -16.08 22.04
N GLU A 249 -6.78 -15.61 23.17
CA GLU A 249 -8.14 -15.10 23.27
C GLU A 249 -8.23 -13.66 22.79
N ASP A 250 -9.38 -13.26 22.25
CA ASP A 250 -9.57 -11.90 21.70
C ASP A 250 -9.27 -10.78 22.70
N ALA A 251 -9.54 -11.00 23.99
CA ALA A 251 -9.23 -10.06 25.06
C ALA A 251 -7.71 -9.79 25.22
N GLU A 252 -6.88 -10.77 24.90
CA GLU A 252 -5.42 -10.65 25.00
C GLU A 252 -4.85 -9.73 23.91
N PHE A 253 -5.58 -9.53 22.82
CA PHE A 253 -5.18 -8.62 21.75
C PHE A 253 -4.83 -7.22 22.24
N PHE A 254 -5.60 -6.68 23.18
CA PHE A 254 -5.39 -5.33 23.70
C PHE A 254 -4.16 -5.21 24.61
N VAL A 255 -3.68 -6.32 25.15
CA VAL A 255 -2.45 -6.39 25.95
C VAL A 255 -1.24 -6.61 25.05
N GLY A 256 -1.40 -7.43 24.02
CA GLY A 256 -0.33 -7.89 23.14
C GLY A 256 0.39 -9.15 23.65
N ARG A 257 1.12 -9.80 22.75
CA ARG A 257 1.88 -11.04 23.02
C ARG A 257 3.19 -10.78 23.75
N VAL A 258 3.84 -9.68 23.41
CA VAL A 258 5.07 -9.24 24.08
C VAL A 258 4.66 -8.24 25.17
N ARG A 259 4.84 -8.65 26.41
CA ARG A 259 4.69 -7.74 27.55
C ARG A 259 5.92 -6.86 27.58
N ALA A 260 5.70 -5.53 27.55
CA ALA A 260 6.76 -4.54 27.71
C ALA A 260 7.38 -4.61 29.12
#